data_385ae2e315113ef7c2e988b730602733
#
_entry.id   385ae2e315113ef7c2e988b730602733
#
_cell.length_a   1.000
_cell.length_b   1.000
_cell.length_c   1.000
_cell.angle_alpha   90.00
_cell.angle_beta   90.00
_cell.angle_gamma   90.00
#
_symmetry.space_group_name_H-M   'P 1'
#
loop_
_entity.id
_entity.type
_entity.pdbx_description
1 polymer ?
#
loop_
_entity_poly.entity_id
_entity_poly.type
_entity_poly.pdbx_seq_one_letter_code
_entity_poly.pdbx_strand_id
1 'polypeptide(L)'
;MTLKSSLASLLGLALLIDTASAQDAKVNFETQILPIFKERCFECHQKEYTDDTGRVKKPKGKFRMDNPQLMLKGGSEGGDLTPGKPDASTVYTSTLLPDDDDLAMPPKGDRLTDEQKNLIKQWITQGAEFGAWKGAAE
;
A
#
# COMPACT_ATOMS: atom_id res chain seq x y z
N MET A 1 10.29 -44.79 63.16
CA MET A 1 9.63 -43.52 62.82
C MET A 1 10.10 -43.07 61.43
N THR A 2 9.30 -43.31 60.41
CA THR A 2 9.65 -43.05 59.04
C THR A 2 8.83 -41.88 58.54
N LEU A 3 9.49 -40.74 58.27
CA LEU A 3 8.88 -39.55 57.63
C LEU A 3 8.78 -39.81 56.12
N LYS A 4 7.55 -39.84 55.61
CA LYS A 4 7.29 -39.84 54.16
C LYS A 4 7.19 -38.39 53.71
N SER A 5 8.17 -37.95 52.91
CA SER A 5 8.10 -36.66 52.17
C SER A 5 7.31 -36.85 50.89
N SER A 6 6.16 -36.21 50.78
CA SER A 6 5.41 -36.07 49.54
C SER A 6 5.94 -34.92 48.72
N LEU A 7 6.55 -35.20 47.56
CA LEU A 7 6.84 -34.20 46.56
C LEU A 7 5.55 -33.93 45.76
N ALA A 8 5.01 -32.73 45.90
CA ALA A 8 3.94 -32.26 45.00
C ALA A 8 4.59 -31.66 43.74
N SER A 9 4.41 -32.37 42.61
CA SER A 9 4.77 -31.87 41.26
C SER A 9 3.77 -30.80 40.81
N LEU A 10 4.21 -29.54 40.79
CA LEU A 10 3.49 -28.48 40.10
C LEU A 10 3.77 -28.57 38.60
N LEU A 11 2.82 -29.10 37.82
CA LEU A 11 2.82 -28.95 36.39
C LEU A 11 2.45 -27.52 36.04
N GLY A 12 3.45 -26.73 35.68
CA GLY A 12 3.23 -25.41 35.06
C GLY A 12 2.72 -25.57 33.65
N LEU A 13 1.43 -25.28 33.43
CA LEU A 13 0.83 -25.14 32.10
C LEU A 13 1.31 -23.84 31.48
N ALA A 14 2.34 -23.90 30.64
CA ALA A 14 2.78 -22.76 29.84
C ALA A 14 1.72 -22.48 28.76
N LEU A 15 0.95 -21.41 28.93
CA LEU A 15 0.11 -20.85 27.85
C LEU A 15 1.05 -20.28 26.80
N LEU A 16 1.19 -20.97 25.68
CA LEU A 16 1.75 -20.40 24.46
C LEU A 16 0.75 -19.38 23.92
N ILE A 17 0.99 -18.10 24.19
CA ILE A 17 0.28 -17.01 23.54
C ILE A 17 0.83 -16.94 22.13
N ASP A 18 0.10 -17.51 21.17
CA ASP A 18 0.35 -17.34 19.74
C ASP A 18 0.08 -15.87 19.42
N THR A 19 1.11 -15.04 19.41
CA THR A 19 1.04 -13.69 18.88
C THR A 19 1.04 -13.80 17.36
N ALA A 20 -0.12 -14.14 16.79
CA ALA A 20 -0.35 -14.00 15.36
C ALA A 20 -0.07 -12.55 14.99
N SER A 21 1.02 -12.35 14.26
CA SER A 21 1.47 -11.03 13.84
C SER A 21 0.37 -10.42 12.96
N ALA A 22 -0.09 -9.22 13.30
CA ALA A 22 -1.08 -8.46 12.52
C ALA A 22 -0.58 -8.13 11.09
N GLN A 23 0.64 -8.53 10.75
CA GLN A 23 1.29 -8.34 9.45
C GLN A 23 0.87 -9.37 8.39
N ASP A 24 0.21 -10.45 8.76
CA ASP A 24 -0.22 -11.50 7.82
C ASP A 24 -1.64 -11.30 7.25
N ALA A 25 -2.39 -10.32 7.74
CA ALA A 25 -3.71 -10.02 7.22
C ALA A 25 -3.61 -9.48 5.79
N LYS A 26 -4.38 -10.07 4.86
CA LYS A 26 -4.43 -9.61 3.47
C LYS A 26 -4.94 -8.16 3.41
N VAL A 27 -4.17 -7.29 2.80
CA VAL A 27 -4.56 -5.89 2.61
C VAL A 27 -5.72 -5.80 1.61
N ASN A 28 -6.80 -5.15 2.02
CA ASN A 28 -7.93 -4.91 1.14
C ASN A 28 -7.73 -3.61 0.36
N PHE A 29 -7.65 -3.72 -0.96
CA PHE A 29 -7.42 -2.57 -1.82
C PHE A 29 -8.52 -1.51 -1.68
N GLU A 30 -9.79 -1.91 -1.75
CA GLU A 30 -10.92 -0.98 -1.82
C GLU A 30 -11.08 -0.15 -0.54
N THR A 31 -10.79 -0.74 0.62
CA THR A 31 -11.00 -0.10 1.91
C THR A 31 -9.74 0.52 2.52
N GLN A 32 -8.54 0.07 2.11
CA GLN A 32 -7.28 0.50 2.73
C GLN A 32 -6.36 1.26 1.76
N ILE A 33 -6.28 0.87 0.49
CA ILE A 33 -5.36 1.46 -0.48
C ILE A 33 -6.06 2.52 -1.34
N LEU A 34 -7.22 2.21 -1.89
CA LEU A 34 -7.95 3.11 -2.78
C LEU A 34 -8.25 4.48 -2.15
N PRO A 35 -8.62 4.60 -0.87
CA PRO A 35 -8.78 5.90 -0.21
C PRO A 35 -7.50 6.74 -0.23
N ILE A 36 -6.33 6.11 0.02
CA ILE A 36 -5.03 6.80 -0.03
C ILE A 36 -4.76 7.32 -1.45
N PHE A 37 -4.96 6.48 -2.46
CA PHE A 37 -4.72 6.86 -3.85
C PHE A 37 -5.66 7.96 -4.33
N LYS A 38 -6.94 7.91 -3.96
CA LYS A 38 -7.91 8.95 -4.28
C LYS A 38 -7.52 10.30 -3.69
N GLU A 39 -7.09 10.31 -2.46
CA GLU A 39 -6.72 11.53 -1.74
C GLU A 39 -5.37 12.11 -2.19
N ARG A 40 -4.38 11.26 -2.45
CA ARG A 40 -2.98 11.67 -2.59
C ARG A 40 -2.43 11.58 -4.01
N CYS A 41 -3.05 10.80 -4.90
CA CYS A 41 -2.47 10.47 -6.20
C CYS A 41 -3.36 10.84 -7.38
N PHE A 42 -4.70 10.68 -7.28
CA PHE A 42 -5.60 10.81 -8.41
C PHE A 42 -5.63 12.20 -9.03
N GLU A 43 -5.43 13.27 -8.25
CA GLU A 43 -5.38 14.62 -8.82
C GLU A 43 -4.41 14.73 -10.03
N CYS A 44 -3.28 14.00 -9.94
CA CYS A 44 -2.25 14.00 -10.98
C CYS A 44 -2.22 12.73 -11.83
N HIS A 45 -2.79 11.61 -11.36
CA HIS A 45 -2.66 10.29 -11.97
C HIS A 45 -4.01 9.64 -12.29
N GLN A 46 -4.94 10.39 -12.87
CA GLN A 46 -6.24 9.90 -13.35
C GLN A 46 -6.48 10.25 -14.82
N LYS A 47 -7.58 9.74 -15.38
CA LYS A 47 -8.05 10.09 -16.71
C LYS A 47 -8.05 11.62 -16.90
N GLU A 48 -7.74 12.05 -18.11
CA GLU A 48 -7.82 13.46 -18.49
C GLU A 48 -9.17 14.07 -18.08
N TYR A 49 -9.12 15.23 -17.44
CA TYR A 49 -10.30 15.99 -17.04
C TYR A 49 -10.04 17.49 -17.16
N THR A 50 -11.12 18.28 -17.16
CA THR A 50 -11.05 19.73 -17.11
C THR A 50 -11.35 20.18 -15.69
N ASP A 51 -10.44 20.97 -15.08
CA ASP A 51 -10.62 21.55 -13.74
C ASP A 51 -11.62 22.74 -13.76
N ASP A 52 -11.99 23.23 -12.57
CA ASP A 52 -12.96 24.32 -12.36
C ASP A 52 -12.50 25.62 -13.01
N THR A 53 -11.23 25.77 -13.38
CA THR A 53 -10.68 26.94 -14.08
C THR A 53 -10.67 26.75 -15.60
N GLY A 54 -11.20 25.63 -16.12
CA GLY A 54 -11.24 25.31 -17.54
C GLY A 54 -9.92 24.75 -18.09
N ARG A 55 -8.96 24.38 -17.25
CA ARG A 55 -7.68 23.82 -17.68
C ARG A 55 -7.77 22.31 -17.82
N VAL A 56 -7.28 21.79 -18.95
CA VAL A 56 -7.18 20.35 -19.19
C VAL A 56 -6.03 19.79 -18.36
N LYS A 57 -6.34 18.80 -17.53
CA LYS A 57 -5.40 18.03 -16.70
C LYS A 57 -5.19 16.66 -17.32
N LYS A 58 -3.94 16.34 -17.63
CA LYS A 58 -3.54 15.03 -18.16
C LYS A 58 -2.78 14.24 -17.11
N PRO A 59 -2.84 12.90 -17.12
CA PRO A 59 -2.09 12.08 -16.19
C PRO A 59 -0.58 12.35 -16.30
N LYS A 60 0.04 12.72 -15.20
CA LYS A 60 1.49 12.96 -15.13
C LYS A 60 2.25 11.67 -15.44
N GLY A 61 3.33 11.78 -16.20
CA GLY A 61 4.07 10.61 -16.67
C GLY A 61 3.26 9.62 -17.52
N LYS A 62 2.07 10.02 -18.01
CA LYS A 62 1.07 9.14 -18.64
C LYS A 62 0.65 7.96 -17.73
N PHE A 63 0.98 8.01 -16.45
CA PHE A 63 0.62 6.99 -15.48
C PHE A 63 -0.78 7.24 -14.91
N ARG A 64 -1.66 6.25 -15.06
CA ARG A 64 -3.05 6.30 -14.57
C ARG A 64 -3.23 5.32 -13.42
N MET A 65 -3.65 5.85 -12.28
CA MET A 65 -3.91 5.08 -11.06
C MET A 65 -5.40 4.85 -10.81
N ASP A 66 -6.26 5.40 -11.65
CA ASP A 66 -7.72 5.30 -11.57
C ASP A 66 -8.32 4.09 -12.32
N ASN A 67 -7.47 3.18 -12.82
CA ASN A 67 -7.88 1.95 -13.48
C ASN A 67 -6.83 0.84 -13.24
N PRO A 68 -7.24 -0.38 -12.82
CA PRO A 68 -6.32 -1.48 -12.50
C PRO A 68 -5.39 -1.86 -13.64
N GLN A 69 -5.94 -2.02 -14.85
CA GLN A 69 -5.18 -2.46 -16.03
C GLN A 69 -4.14 -1.41 -16.44
N LEU A 70 -4.50 -0.12 -16.33
CA LEU A 70 -3.60 0.97 -16.66
C LEU A 70 -2.53 1.16 -15.58
N MET A 71 -2.86 0.89 -14.32
CA MET A 71 -1.88 0.88 -13.25
C MET A 71 -0.83 -0.21 -13.44
N LEU A 72 -1.24 -1.41 -13.82
CA LEU A 72 -0.33 -2.52 -14.14
C LEU A 72 0.48 -2.29 -15.43
N LYS A 73 -0.12 -1.59 -16.41
CA LYS A 73 0.57 -1.20 -17.65
C LYS A 73 1.70 -0.21 -17.38
N GLY A 74 1.50 0.69 -16.42
CA GLY A 74 2.43 1.77 -16.12
C GLY A 74 2.32 2.96 -17.06
N GLY A 75 3.10 3.99 -16.79
CA GLY A 75 3.20 5.22 -17.57
C GLY A 75 4.24 5.14 -18.69
N SER A 76 4.88 6.29 -18.97
CA SER A 76 5.84 6.43 -20.09
C SER A 76 7.07 5.54 -19.94
N GLU A 77 7.55 5.35 -18.71
CA GLU A 77 8.78 4.59 -18.43
C GLU A 77 8.48 3.12 -18.07
N GLY A 78 7.24 2.80 -17.74
CA GLY A 78 6.86 1.50 -17.21
C GLY A 78 7.35 1.27 -15.78
N GLY A 79 7.08 0.08 -15.22
CA GLY A 79 7.58 -0.29 -13.90
C GLY A 79 6.91 0.44 -12.72
N ASP A 80 5.85 1.19 -12.97
CA ASP A 80 5.19 1.96 -11.92
C ASP A 80 4.55 1.07 -10.85
N LEU A 81 4.03 -0.10 -11.23
CA LEU A 81 3.51 -1.12 -10.33
C LEU A 81 3.95 -2.50 -10.78
N THR A 82 4.77 -3.15 -9.99
CA THR A 82 5.21 -4.53 -10.21
C THR A 82 4.70 -5.41 -9.07
N PRO A 83 3.63 -6.21 -9.27
CA PRO A 83 3.08 -7.07 -8.22
C PRO A 83 4.15 -7.97 -7.58
N GLY A 84 4.12 -8.07 -6.25
CA GLY A 84 5.09 -8.83 -5.46
C GLY A 84 6.44 -8.14 -5.25
N LYS A 85 6.69 -6.98 -5.89
CA LYS A 85 8.00 -6.32 -5.87
C LYS A 85 7.89 -4.84 -5.51
N PRO A 86 7.68 -4.49 -4.24
CA PRO A 86 7.53 -3.09 -3.83
C PRO A 86 8.75 -2.24 -4.18
N ASP A 87 9.97 -2.76 -4.02
CA ASP A 87 11.20 -2.02 -4.29
C ASP A 87 11.46 -1.81 -5.80
N ALA A 88 10.72 -2.51 -6.67
CA ALA A 88 10.70 -2.32 -8.12
C ALA A 88 9.44 -1.58 -8.61
N SER A 89 8.66 -0.99 -7.70
CA SER A 89 7.42 -0.28 -8.00
C SER A 89 7.56 1.20 -7.67
N THR A 90 7.62 2.08 -8.69
CA THR A 90 7.80 3.53 -8.47
C THR A 90 6.63 4.15 -7.72
N VAL A 91 5.42 3.59 -7.83
CA VAL A 91 4.26 4.00 -7.02
C VAL A 91 4.52 3.93 -5.51
N TYR A 92 5.44 3.07 -5.08
CA TYR A 92 5.88 2.98 -3.69
C TYR A 92 7.20 3.72 -3.46
N THR A 93 8.23 3.44 -4.27
CA THR A 93 9.59 3.96 -4.00
C THR A 93 9.67 5.48 -4.08
N SER A 94 8.88 6.13 -4.96
CA SER A 94 8.79 7.59 -5.03
C SER A 94 8.21 8.23 -3.74
N THR A 95 7.43 7.49 -2.95
CA THR A 95 6.92 7.99 -1.67
C THR A 95 7.97 8.02 -0.56
N LEU A 96 9.10 7.34 -0.77
CA LEU A 96 10.20 7.25 0.18
C LEU A 96 11.28 8.30 -0.05
N LEU A 97 11.23 8.99 -1.20
CA LEU A 97 12.21 10.00 -1.56
C LEU A 97 12.12 11.23 -0.64
N PRO A 98 13.23 11.94 -0.42
CA PRO A 98 13.26 13.20 0.32
C PRO A 98 12.29 14.24 -0.28
N ASP A 99 11.82 15.19 0.53
CA ASP A 99 10.83 16.18 0.11
C ASP A 99 11.35 17.15 -0.98
N ASP A 100 12.64 17.31 -1.09
CA ASP A 100 13.34 18.14 -2.08
C ASP A 100 13.71 17.36 -3.36
N ASP A 101 13.34 16.10 -3.47
CA ASP A 101 13.55 15.31 -4.68
C ASP A 101 12.41 15.54 -5.68
N ASP A 102 12.77 15.88 -6.92
CA ASP A 102 11.79 16.16 -7.99
C ASP A 102 10.89 14.97 -8.35
N LEU A 103 11.32 13.75 -8.00
CA LEU A 103 10.54 12.52 -8.22
C LEU A 103 9.76 12.08 -6.99
N ALA A 104 9.84 12.82 -5.89
CA ALA A 104 9.11 12.51 -4.68
C ALA A 104 7.60 12.64 -4.88
N MET A 105 6.82 11.65 -4.40
CA MET A 105 5.36 11.64 -4.52
C MET A 105 4.67 11.55 -3.15
N PRO A 106 3.58 12.28 -2.97
CA PRO A 106 3.04 13.34 -3.82
C PRO A 106 3.97 14.56 -3.85
N PRO A 107 4.05 15.30 -4.99
CA PRO A 107 4.94 16.47 -5.12
C PRO A 107 4.41 17.72 -4.44
N LYS A 108 3.18 17.68 -3.94
CA LYS A 108 2.47 18.79 -3.27
C LYS A 108 1.60 18.25 -2.14
N GLY A 109 1.35 19.13 -1.16
CA GLY A 109 0.56 18.80 0.02
C GLY A 109 1.31 17.90 1.00
N ASP A 110 0.55 17.26 1.89
CA ASP A 110 1.15 16.40 2.90
C ASP A 110 1.69 15.10 2.29
N ARG A 111 2.85 14.69 2.76
CA ARG A 111 3.44 13.39 2.41
C ARG A 111 2.62 12.25 3.02
N LEU A 112 2.77 11.05 2.47
CA LEU A 112 2.17 9.87 3.07
C LEU A 112 2.77 9.62 4.46
N THR A 113 1.91 9.20 5.39
CA THR A 113 2.38 8.72 6.70
C THR A 113 3.12 7.39 6.54
N ASP A 114 3.93 7.02 7.52
CA ASP A 114 4.63 5.73 7.49
C ASP A 114 3.66 4.55 7.48
N GLU A 115 2.50 4.69 8.12
CA GLU A 115 1.43 3.70 8.08
C GLU A 115 0.87 3.53 6.66
N GLN A 116 0.59 4.63 5.95
CA GLN A 116 0.11 4.61 4.56
C GLN A 116 1.15 3.98 3.62
N LYS A 117 2.44 4.33 3.79
CA LYS A 117 3.54 3.73 3.03
C LYS A 117 3.63 2.23 3.28
N ASN A 118 3.52 1.81 4.55
CA ASN A 118 3.56 0.39 4.92
C ASN A 118 2.38 -0.40 4.34
N LEU A 119 1.17 0.17 4.34
CA LEU A 119 0.00 -0.45 3.70
C LEU A 119 0.21 -0.65 2.20
N ILE A 120 0.73 0.35 1.49
CA ILE A 120 1.04 0.24 0.06
C ILE A 120 2.10 -0.84 -0.17
N LYS A 121 3.17 -0.86 0.63
CA LYS A 121 4.22 -1.87 0.56
C LYS A 121 3.66 -3.28 0.73
N GLN A 122 2.84 -3.49 1.77
CA GLN A 122 2.22 -4.79 2.04
C GLN A 122 1.30 -5.22 0.90
N TRP A 123 0.45 -4.32 0.41
CA TRP A 123 -0.43 -4.58 -0.72
C TRP A 123 0.34 -5.04 -1.95
N ILE A 124 1.42 -4.34 -2.32
CA ILE A 124 2.27 -4.73 -3.45
C ILE A 124 2.95 -6.08 -3.19
N THR A 125 3.51 -6.29 -2.00
CA THR A 125 4.16 -7.55 -1.59
C THR A 125 3.21 -8.75 -1.70
N GLN A 126 1.93 -8.54 -1.38
CA GLN A 126 0.87 -9.54 -1.45
C GLN A 126 0.30 -9.74 -2.87
N GLY A 127 0.89 -9.12 -3.89
CA GLY A 127 0.52 -9.32 -5.30
C GLY A 127 -0.31 -8.19 -5.92
N ALA A 128 -0.49 -7.06 -5.22
CA ALA A 128 -1.21 -5.88 -5.73
C ALA A 128 -2.61 -6.19 -6.27
N GLU A 129 -3.39 -6.99 -5.56
CA GLU A 129 -4.75 -7.34 -5.96
C GLU A 129 -5.72 -6.18 -5.74
N PHE A 130 -6.59 -5.93 -6.71
CA PHE A 130 -7.55 -4.82 -6.71
C PHE A 130 -8.95 -5.20 -6.20
N GLY A 131 -9.17 -6.45 -5.83
CA GLY A 131 -10.49 -6.94 -5.43
C GLY A 131 -11.52 -6.85 -6.56
N ALA A 132 -12.73 -6.36 -6.24
CA ALA A 132 -13.80 -6.15 -7.23
C ALA A 132 -13.72 -4.79 -7.94
N TRP A 133 -12.82 -3.91 -7.54
CA TRP A 133 -12.69 -2.57 -8.12
C TRP A 133 -12.26 -2.62 -9.59
N LYS A 134 -13.03 -1.97 -10.45
CA LYS A 134 -12.80 -1.91 -11.90
C LYS A 134 -12.18 -0.60 -12.36
N GLY A 135 -12.16 0.40 -11.49
CA GLY A 135 -11.65 1.73 -11.81
C GLY A 135 -12.57 2.56 -12.69
N ALA A 136 -12.02 3.66 -13.20
CA ALA A 136 -12.69 4.52 -14.16
C ALA A 136 -12.79 3.83 -15.52
N ALA A 137 -13.93 4.01 -16.19
CA ALA A 137 -14.07 3.57 -17.59
C ALA A 137 -13.14 4.35 -18.53
N GLU A 138 -12.73 3.71 -19.61
CA GLU A 138 -11.97 4.33 -20.70
C GLU A 138 -12.80 5.41 -21.43
#